data_1085c128f4fc580fa701fd9ae21831b4
#
_entry.id   1085c128f4fc580fa701fd9ae21831b4
#
_cell.length_a   1.000
_cell.length_b   1.000
_cell.length_c   1.000
_cell.angle_alpha   90.00
_cell.angle_beta   90.00
_cell.angle_gamma   90.00
#
_symmetry.space_group_name_H-M   'P 1'
#
loop_
_entity.id
_entity.type
_entity.pdbx_description
1 polymer ?
#
loop_
_entity_poly.entity_id
_entity_poly.type
_entity_poly.pdbx_seq_one_letter_code
_entity_poly.pdbx_strand_id
1 'polypeptide(L)'
;WPNGAPNNNELTNSGQNHNNEWVSDVTTPTLTVYPASHPNGMAIIMCPGGGYGGLAMKHEGHDMAPWFNTQGITYAVLKYRMPNGHHEVPLSDAEQAIRMVREHAAEWGVNPQRVGIMGASAGGHLAASLATLYSGGKTRPDFQILFYPVISMQKGVTHGGSRKNLIGENPSQELEQKYSLERQVSPRTPQAFIMLSSDDDAVPPINGIGYFLALRDHK
;
A
#
# COMPACT_ATOMS: atom_id res chain seq x y z
N TRP A 1 14.92 0.70 -7.65
CA TRP A 1 15.78 0.94 -6.48
C TRP A 1 17.23 1.04 -6.91
N PRO A 2 17.68 2.19 -7.37
CA PRO A 2 19.03 2.37 -7.95
C PRO A 2 20.17 2.04 -6.97
N ASN A 3 19.92 2.25 -5.68
CA ASN A 3 20.91 2.03 -4.60
C ASN A 3 20.64 0.75 -3.78
N GLY A 4 19.90 -0.19 -4.36
CA GLY A 4 19.41 -1.37 -3.64
C GLY A 4 18.21 -1.04 -2.73
N ALA A 5 17.41 -2.07 -2.39
CA ALA A 5 16.30 -1.91 -1.47
C ALA A 5 16.79 -1.95 -0.02
N PRO A 6 16.31 -1.04 0.86
CA PRO A 6 16.64 -1.11 2.28
C PRO A 6 16.01 -2.38 2.87
N ASN A 7 16.63 -2.92 3.91
CA ASN A 7 16.25 -4.17 4.56
C ASN A 7 16.33 -5.40 3.63
N ASN A 8 16.23 -6.57 4.18
CA ASN A 8 16.21 -7.83 3.44
C ASN A 8 15.06 -8.69 3.97
N ASN A 9 14.31 -9.33 3.10
CA ASN A 9 13.27 -10.29 3.48
C ASN A 9 13.75 -11.74 3.50
N GLU A 10 15.05 -11.96 3.27
CA GLU A 10 15.72 -13.27 3.32
C GLU A 10 15.12 -14.36 2.41
N LEU A 11 14.24 -13.99 1.49
CA LEU A 11 13.76 -14.88 0.45
C LEU A 11 14.87 -15.07 -0.61
N THR A 12 15.11 -16.31 -1.00
CA THR A 12 16.14 -16.67 -1.98
C THR A 12 15.60 -16.86 -3.38
N ASN A 13 14.27 -17.04 -3.52
CA ASN A 13 13.62 -17.22 -4.81
C ASN A 13 13.17 -15.88 -5.37
N SER A 14 13.54 -15.58 -6.61
CA SER A 14 12.97 -14.43 -7.33
C SER A 14 11.51 -14.70 -7.66
N GLY A 15 10.63 -13.79 -7.27
CA GLY A 15 9.18 -13.88 -7.36
C GLY A 15 8.66 -14.70 -8.54
N GLN A 16 7.91 -15.73 -8.24
CA GLN A 16 7.30 -16.58 -9.26
C GLN A 16 6.09 -15.88 -9.87
N ASN A 17 6.12 -15.72 -11.17
CA ASN A 17 5.01 -15.14 -11.91
C ASN A 17 4.05 -16.27 -12.32
N HIS A 18 2.92 -16.37 -11.63
CA HIS A 18 1.85 -17.27 -12.01
C HIS A 18 0.92 -16.55 -13.02
N ASN A 19 1.19 -16.73 -14.31
CA ASN A 19 0.36 -16.20 -15.43
C ASN A 19 0.29 -14.66 -15.56
N ASN A 20 1.29 -13.89 -15.12
CA ASN A 20 1.28 -12.42 -15.05
C ASN A 20 0.15 -11.80 -14.22
N GLU A 21 -0.66 -12.60 -13.56
CA GLU A 21 -1.80 -12.14 -12.75
C GLU A 21 -1.47 -12.10 -11.27
N TRP A 22 -0.74 -13.11 -10.80
CA TRP A 22 -0.32 -13.27 -9.42
C TRP A 22 1.18 -13.45 -9.33
N VAL A 23 1.82 -12.74 -8.39
CA VAL A 23 3.26 -12.84 -8.12
C VAL A 23 3.47 -13.15 -6.64
N SER A 24 4.18 -14.24 -6.32
CA SER A 24 4.60 -14.60 -4.97
C SER A 24 6.11 -14.41 -4.75
N ASP A 25 6.56 -14.56 -3.53
CA ASP A 25 7.99 -14.58 -3.16
C ASP A 25 8.81 -13.40 -3.71
N VAL A 26 8.20 -12.21 -3.72
CA VAL A 26 8.88 -11.01 -4.23
C VAL A 26 10.08 -10.68 -3.37
N THR A 27 11.26 -10.72 -3.98
CA THR A 27 12.56 -10.38 -3.36
C THR A 27 13.10 -9.04 -3.83
N THR A 28 12.71 -8.63 -5.04
CA THR A 28 13.17 -7.39 -5.68
C THR A 28 11.97 -6.50 -5.97
N PRO A 29 11.87 -5.34 -5.30
CA PRO A 29 10.77 -4.42 -5.53
C PRO A 29 10.93 -3.69 -6.86
N THR A 30 9.81 -3.40 -7.52
CA THR A 30 9.79 -2.56 -8.72
C THR A 30 8.63 -1.60 -8.69
N LEU A 31 8.81 -0.45 -9.31
CA LEU A 31 7.76 0.53 -9.56
C LEU A 31 7.56 0.65 -11.08
N THR A 32 6.42 0.15 -11.58
CA THR A 32 6.05 0.31 -12.99
C THR A 32 5.23 1.57 -13.12
N VAL A 33 5.73 2.55 -13.87
CA VAL A 33 5.10 3.87 -14.02
C VAL A 33 4.43 3.98 -15.39
N TYR A 34 3.22 4.50 -15.40
CA TYR A 34 2.39 4.82 -16.55
C TYR A 34 2.16 6.34 -16.57
N PRO A 35 3.05 7.13 -17.19
CA PRO A 35 2.87 8.57 -17.27
C PRO A 35 1.62 8.90 -18.11
N ALA A 36 0.84 9.88 -17.66
CA ALA A 36 -0.28 10.37 -18.45
C ALA A 36 0.23 11.20 -19.64
N SER A 37 -0.38 11.01 -20.82
CA SER A 37 -0.03 11.80 -22.01
C SER A 37 -0.37 13.28 -21.88
N HIS A 38 -1.40 13.60 -21.08
CA HIS A 38 -1.81 14.97 -20.74
C HIS A 38 -1.93 15.07 -19.21
N PRO A 39 -0.80 15.23 -18.49
CA PRO A 39 -0.79 15.16 -17.03
C PRO A 39 -1.52 16.33 -16.38
N ASN A 40 -2.36 16.04 -15.39
CA ASN A 40 -3.04 17.03 -14.56
C ASN A 40 -2.26 17.41 -13.28
N GLY A 41 -1.06 16.91 -13.15
CA GLY A 41 -0.19 17.11 -11.98
C GLY A 41 -0.41 16.11 -10.84
N MET A 42 -1.35 15.18 -10.94
CA MET A 42 -1.60 14.17 -9.91
C MET A 42 -0.87 12.86 -10.23
N ALA A 43 -0.35 12.21 -9.21
CA ALA A 43 0.14 10.84 -9.31
C ALA A 43 -0.48 9.95 -8.24
N ILE A 44 -0.67 8.67 -8.58
CA ILE A 44 -1.17 7.63 -7.68
C ILE A 44 -0.24 6.43 -7.76
N ILE A 45 0.20 5.94 -6.59
CA ILE A 45 0.95 4.69 -6.45
C ILE A 45 0.00 3.63 -5.93
N MET A 46 -0.18 2.56 -6.71
CA MET A 46 -1.02 1.42 -6.33
C MET A 46 -0.20 0.32 -5.67
N CYS A 47 -0.69 -0.14 -4.53
CA CYS A 47 -0.24 -1.31 -3.80
C CYS A 47 -1.27 -2.43 -3.98
N PRO A 48 -1.01 -3.46 -4.81
CA PRO A 48 -1.94 -4.58 -4.99
C PRO A 48 -2.11 -5.40 -3.71
N GLY A 49 -3.27 -6.03 -3.55
CA GLY A 49 -3.52 -6.99 -2.48
C GLY A 49 -2.88 -8.34 -2.72
N GLY A 50 -3.14 -9.27 -1.80
CA GLY A 50 -2.64 -10.65 -1.85
C GLY A 50 -2.21 -11.16 -0.47
N GLY A 51 -2.76 -10.61 0.60
CA GLY A 51 -2.59 -11.10 1.97
C GLY A 51 -1.15 -11.04 2.49
N TYR A 52 -0.27 -10.23 1.90
CA TYR A 52 1.18 -10.24 2.13
C TYR A 52 1.88 -11.59 1.81
N GLY A 53 1.17 -12.52 1.16
CA GLY A 53 1.74 -13.78 0.64
C GLY A 53 2.02 -13.74 -0.85
N GLY A 54 1.51 -12.73 -1.54
CA GLY A 54 1.68 -12.47 -2.96
C GLY A 54 1.02 -11.17 -3.37
N LEU A 55 0.97 -10.90 -4.68
CA LEU A 55 0.44 -9.67 -5.26
C LEU A 55 -0.48 -9.99 -6.45
N ALA A 56 -1.70 -9.47 -6.41
CA ALA A 56 -2.66 -9.52 -7.52
C ALA A 56 -2.33 -8.42 -8.56
N MET A 57 -1.20 -8.58 -9.25
CA MET A 57 -0.58 -7.52 -10.07
C MET A 57 -1.44 -7.06 -11.23
N LYS A 58 -2.32 -7.93 -11.77
CA LYS A 58 -3.13 -7.59 -12.93
C LYS A 58 -4.33 -6.75 -12.54
N HIS A 59 -5.36 -7.35 -11.94
CA HIS A 59 -6.66 -6.69 -11.69
C HIS A 59 -6.64 -5.67 -10.55
N GLU A 60 -5.77 -5.84 -9.55
CA GLU A 60 -5.53 -4.84 -8.50
C GLU A 60 -4.30 -3.96 -8.77
N GLY A 61 -3.76 -3.99 -9.99
CA GLY A 61 -2.57 -3.23 -10.36
C GLY A 61 -2.67 -2.66 -11.76
N HIS A 62 -2.11 -3.38 -12.73
CA HIS A 62 -1.86 -2.87 -14.07
C HIS A 62 -3.12 -2.53 -14.87
N ASP A 63 -4.21 -3.27 -14.70
CA ASP A 63 -5.45 -3.09 -15.48
C ASP A 63 -6.13 -1.73 -15.23
N MET A 64 -5.83 -1.05 -14.13
CA MET A 64 -6.37 0.27 -13.82
C MET A 64 -5.61 1.43 -14.51
N ALA A 65 -4.38 1.19 -14.99
CA ALA A 65 -3.54 2.23 -15.56
C ALA A 65 -4.19 3.01 -16.72
N PRO A 66 -4.84 2.36 -17.71
CA PRO A 66 -5.48 3.10 -18.81
C PRO A 66 -6.54 4.08 -18.35
N TRP A 67 -7.36 3.69 -17.36
CA TRP A 67 -8.41 4.57 -16.84
C TRP A 67 -7.82 5.81 -16.16
N PHE A 68 -6.83 5.65 -15.27
CA PHE A 68 -6.19 6.78 -14.61
C PHE A 68 -5.50 7.71 -15.61
N ASN A 69 -4.84 7.15 -16.62
CA ASN A 69 -4.19 7.95 -17.65
C ASN A 69 -5.20 8.78 -18.47
N THR A 70 -6.42 8.28 -18.76
CA THR A 70 -7.47 9.07 -19.41
C THR A 70 -7.94 10.24 -18.58
N GLN A 71 -7.76 10.20 -17.25
CA GLN A 71 -8.04 11.30 -16.33
C GLN A 71 -6.85 12.27 -16.15
N GLY A 72 -5.78 12.08 -16.90
CA GLY A 72 -4.56 12.87 -16.78
C GLY A 72 -3.74 12.56 -15.53
N ILE A 73 -3.98 11.43 -14.87
CA ILE A 73 -3.28 11.01 -13.64
C ILE A 73 -2.13 10.09 -14.03
N THR A 74 -0.92 10.43 -13.63
CA THR A 74 0.22 9.51 -13.71
C THR A 74 0.01 8.39 -12.70
N TYR A 75 0.00 7.16 -13.18
CA TYR A 75 -0.31 5.97 -12.38
C TYR A 75 0.93 5.09 -12.26
N ALA A 76 1.19 4.56 -11.07
CA ALA A 76 2.30 3.65 -10.83
C ALA A 76 1.85 2.43 -10.03
N VAL A 77 2.40 1.26 -10.36
CA VAL A 77 2.13 0.00 -9.64
C VAL A 77 3.38 -0.44 -8.92
N LEU A 78 3.27 -0.58 -7.60
CA LEU A 78 4.34 -1.04 -6.74
C LEU A 78 4.27 -2.57 -6.58
N LYS A 79 5.25 -3.28 -7.12
CA LYS A 79 5.53 -4.67 -6.77
C LYS A 79 6.40 -4.65 -5.51
N TYR A 80 5.78 -4.65 -4.34
CA TYR A 80 6.50 -4.62 -3.07
C TYR A 80 6.93 -6.03 -2.63
N ARG A 81 7.99 -6.09 -1.84
CA ARG A 81 8.54 -7.35 -1.32
C ARG A 81 7.62 -7.96 -0.27
N MET A 82 7.59 -9.29 -0.23
CA MET A 82 6.89 -10.02 0.83
C MET A 82 7.62 -9.86 2.16
N PRO A 83 6.89 -9.79 3.29
CA PRO A 83 7.51 -9.59 4.60
C PRO A 83 8.44 -10.71 5.03
N ASN A 84 8.00 -11.97 4.91
CA ASN A 84 8.74 -13.16 5.36
C ASN A 84 9.34 -12.99 6.78
N GLY A 85 8.52 -12.52 7.75
CA GLY A 85 8.97 -12.24 9.11
C GLY A 85 9.59 -10.84 9.35
N HIS A 86 9.87 -10.10 8.28
CA HIS A 86 10.44 -8.75 8.30
C HIS A 86 9.34 -7.71 7.98
N HIS A 87 8.51 -7.42 8.97
CA HIS A 87 7.30 -6.59 8.83
C HIS A 87 7.55 -5.18 8.30
N GLU A 88 8.76 -4.65 8.43
CA GLU A 88 9.15 -3.31 7.98
C GLU A 88 9.43 -3.25 6.47
N VAL A 89 9.69 -4.39 5.81
CA VAL A 89 10.12 -4.45 4.42
C VAL A 89 9.09 -3.87 3.45
N PRO A 90 7.79 -4.25 3.47
CA PRO A 90 6.81 -3.67 2.56
C PRO A 90 6.65 -2.15 2.73
N LEU A 91 6.67 -1.66 3.97
CA LEU A 91 6.56 -0.22 4.23
C LEU A 91 7.77 0.55 3.69
N SER A 92 8.97 0.00 3.83
CA SER A 92 10.19 0.61 3.28
C SER A 92 10.14 0.72 1.75
N ASP A 93 9.51 -0.26 1.07
CA ASP A 93 9.31 -0.21 -0.37
C ASP A 93 8.29 0.86 -0.78
N ALA A 94 7.20 0.99 -0.04
CA ALA A 94 6.19 2.03 -0.27
C ALA A 94 6.76 3.45 -0.03
N GLU A 95 7.58 3.63 1.00
CA GLU A 95 8.29 4.89 1.23
C GLU A 95 9.25 5.24 0.09
N GLN A 96 9.99 4.26 -0.41
CA GLN A 96 10.90 4.49 -1.55
C GLN A 96 10.12 4.80 -2.82
N ALA A 97 8.98 4.14 -3.07
CA ALA A 97 8.15 4.42 -4.23
C ALA A 97 7.67 5.89 -4.25
N ILE A 98 7.22 6.42 -3.11
CA ILE A 98 6.80 7.84 -3.01
C ILE A 98 7.98 8.80 -3.25
N ARG A 99 9.17 8.49 -2.72
CA ARG A 99 10.38 9.28 -3.00
C ARG A 99 10.70 9.31 -4.49
N MET A 100 10.68 8.15 -5.14
CA MET A 100 10.95 8.03 -6.58
C MET A 100 9.96 8.84 -7.42
N VAL A 101 8.65 8.77 -7.12
CA VAL A 101 7.67 9.58 -7.85
C VAL A 101 7.91 11.07 -7.67
N ARG A 102 8.27 11.52 -6.47
CA ARG A 102 8.60 12.93 -6.21
C ARG A 102 9.89 13.38 -6.85
N GLU A 103 10.92 12.53 -6.90
CA GLU A 103 12.20 12.79 -7.54
C GLU A 103 12.06 12.93 -9.07
N HIS A 104 11.20 12.13 -9.69
CA HIS A 104 10.90 12.16 -11.13
C HIS A 104 9.67 13.01 -11.49
N ALA A 105 9.16 13.81 -10.57
CA ALA A 105 7.91 14.54 -10.75
C ALA A 105 7.90 15.44 -12.00
N ALA A 106 9.00 16.15 -12.26
CA ALA A 106 9.12 17.01 -13.44
C ALA A 106 9.10 16.21 -14.76
N GLU A 107 9.74 15.05 -14.79
CA GLU A 107 9.78 14.16 -15.96
C GLU A 107 8.38 13.62 -16.31
N TRP A 108 7.57 13.32 -15.30
CA TRP A 108 6.26 12.70 -15.48
C TRP A 108 5.08 13.70 -15.40
N GLY A 109 5.39 15.00 -15.40
CA GLY A 109 4.36 16.06 -15.32
C GLY A 109 3.56 16.03 -14.02
N VAL A 110 4.18 15.62 -12.91
CA VAL A 110 3.57 15.48 -11.59
C VAL A 110 3.93 16.69 -10.71
N ASN A 111 2.96 17.15 -9.93
CA ASN A 111 3.22 18.05 -8.81
C ASN A 111 3.63 17.19 -7.59
N PRO A 112 4.83 17.35 -7.02
CA PRO A 112 5.32 16.55 -5.90
C PRO A 112 4.46 16.67 -4.62
N GLN A 113 3.56 17.65 -4.55
CA GLN A 113 2.58 17.83 -3.47
C GLN A 113 1.19 17.23 -3.79
N ARG A 114 1.08 16.46 -4.88
CA ARG A 114 -0.16 15.79 -5.30
C ARG A 114 0.09 14.31 -5.62
N VAL A 115 0.84 13.64 -4.74
CA VAL A 115 1.18 12.22 -4.85
C VAL A 115 0.41 11.42 -3.81
N GLY A 116 -0.55 10.62 -4.27
CA GLY A 116 -1.37 9.74 -3.44
C GLY A 116 -0.87 8.31 -3.40
N ILE A 117 -1.31 7.59 -2.36
CA ILE A 117 -1.15 6.16 -2.25
C ILE A 117 -2.52 5.47 -2.37
N MET A 118 -2.59 4.38 -3.10
CA MET A 118 -3.79 3.57 -3.27
C MET A 118 -3.48 2.12 -2.94
N GLY A 119 -4.44 1.38 -2.42
CA GLY A 119 -4.24 -0.04 -2.18
C GLY A 119 -5.54 -0.80 -1.97
N ALA A 120 -5.48 -2.10 -2.29
CA ALA A 120 -6.58 -3.03 -2.14
C ALA A 120 -6.23 -4.11 -1.11
N SER A 121 -7.18 -4.50 -0.26
CA SER A 121 -7.00 -5.61 0.71
C SER A 121 -5.74 -5.42 1.57
N ALA A 122 -4.79 -6.36 1.56
CA ALA A 122 -3.49 -6.21 2.22
C ALA A 122 -2.64 -5.04 1.67
N GLY A 123 -2.76 -4.72 0.37
CA GLY A 123 -2.18 -3.51 -0.22
C GLY A 123 -2.83 -2.23 0.31
N GLY A 124 -4.12 -2.30 0.66
CA GLY A 124 -4.82 -1.23 1.40
C GLY A 124 -4.23 -1.02 2.79
N HIS A 125 -3.86 -2.10 3.47
CA HIS A 125 -3.11 -2.01 4.73
C HIS A 125 -1.74 -1.35 4.53
N LEU A 126 -1.00 -1.72 3.49
CA LEU A 126 0.27 -1.08 3.18
C LEU A 126 0.12 0.42 2.86
N ALA A 127 -0.89 0.77 2.08
CA ALA A 127 -1.21 2.18 1.77
C ALA A 127 -1.55 2.98 3.03
N ALA A 128 -2.39 2.43 3.91
CA ALA A 128 -2.73 3.04 5.18
C ALA A 128 -1.54 3.06 6.16
N SER A 129 -0.65 2.04 6.12
CA SER A 129 0.62 2.05 6.88
C SER A 129 1.50 3.22 6.45
N LEU A 130 1.66 3.43 5.14
CA LEU A 130 2.42 4.59 4.67
C LEU A 130 1.77 5.91 5.09
N ALA A 131 0.44 5.98 5.10
CA ALA A 131 -0.30 7.19 5.49
C ALA A 131 -0.22 7.53 6.99
N THR A 132 0.07 6.55 7.85
CA THR A 132 0.10 6.72 9.31
C THR A 132 1.48 6.59 9.93
N LEU A 133 2.36 5.75 9.36
CA LEU A 133 3.66 5.37 9.90
C LEU A 133 4.86 5.92 9.10
N TYR A 134 4.64 6.83 8.16
CA TYR A 134 5.70 7.40 7.32
C TYR A 134 6.87 7.97 8.15
N SER A 135 8.10 7.80 7.66
CA SER A 135 9.31 8.21 8.38
C SER A 135 9.60 9.72 8.33
N GLY A 136 8.95 10.47 7.44
CA GLY A 136 9.17 11.92 7.30
C GLY A 136 8.28 12.56 6.23
N GLY A 137 8.31 13.89 6.14
CA GLY A 137 7.46 14.64 5.22
C GLY A 137 7.63 14.27 3.74
N LYS A 138 8.82 13.81 3.36
CA LYS A 138 9.08 13.36 1.98
C LYS A 138 8.45 12.01 1.63
N THR A 139 8.06 11.21 2.65
CA THR A 139 7.42 9.90 2.48
C THR A 139 5.94 9.90 2.82
N ARG A 140 5.41 11.00 3.39
CA ARG A 140 3.99 11.15 3.66
C ARG A 140 3.22 11.31 2.35
N PRO A 141 2.22 10.47 2.03
CA PRO A 141 1.36 10.69 0.87
C PRO A 141 0.45 11.91 1.10
N ASP A 142 0.00 12.55 0.01
CA ASP A 142 -0.86 13.72 0.08
C ASP A 142 -2.33 13.35 0.26
N PHE A 143 -2.71 12.14 -0.18
CA PHE A 143 -4.02 11.51 0.03
C PHE A 143 -3.92 10.00 -0.07
N GLN A 144 -4.96 9.27 0.34
CA GLN A 144 -5.02 7.82 0.26
C GLN A 144 -6.36 7.32 -0.30
N ILE A 145 -6.32 6.24 -1.09
CA ILE A 145 -7.48 5.56 -1.66
C ILE A 145 -7.41 4.09 -1.25
N LEU A 146 -8.42 3.62 -0.55
CA LEU A 146 -8.40 2.30 0.07
C LEU A 146 -9.61 1.49 -0.40
N PHE A 147 -9.35 0.36 -1.05
CA PHE A 147 -10.36 -0.58 -1.49
C PHE A 147 -10.38 -1.78 -0.54
N TYR A 148 -11.53 -2.04 0.08
CA TYR A 148 -11.73 -3.13 1.05
C TYR A 148 -10.47 -3.39 1.90
N PRO A 149 -9.91 -2.36 2.55
CA PRO A 149 -8.59 -2.46 3.15
C PRO A 149 -8.58 -3.34 4.39
N VAL A 150 -7.55 -4.17 4.54
CA VAL A 150 -7.13 -4.62 5.87
C VAL A 150 -6.61 -3.39 6.61
N ILE A 151 -6.99 -3.22 7.86
CA ILE A 151 -6.59 -2.07 8.71
C ILE A 151 -6.10 -2.56 10.07
N SER A 152 -6.94 -3.30 10.78
CA SER A 152 -6.62 -3.82 12.10
C SER A 152 -5.79 -5.10 12.00
N MET A 153 -4.90 -5.29 12.96
CA MET A 153 -4.19 -6.57 13.17
C MET A 153 -4.72 -7.35 14.39
N GLN A 154 -5.82 -6.90 14.99
CA GLN A 154 -6.45 -7.58 16.13
C GLN A 154 -7.13 -8.88 15.69
N LYS A 155 -6.96 -9.96 16.47
CA LYS A 155 -7.65 -11.21 16.23
C LYS A 155 -9.18 -11.01 16.24
N GLY A 156 -9.88 -11.67 15.30
CA GLY A 156 -11.33 -11.56 15.17
C GLY A 156 -11.85 -10.35 14.40
N VAL A 157 -10.98 -9.40 14.10
CA VAL A 157 -11.30 -8.20 13.32
C VAL A 157 -10.57 -8.22 11.98
N THR A 158 -9.31 -8.65 11.98
CA THR A 158 -8.41 -8.63 10.82
C THR A 158 -8.68 -9.76 9.82
N HIS A 159 -8.15 -9.61 8.61
CA HIS A 159 -7.91 -10.74 7.71
C HIS A 159 -6.74 -11.57 8.25
N GLY A 160 -7.02 -12.80 8.69
CA GLY A 160 -6.06 -13.66 9.39
C GLY A 160 -4.78 -13.96 8.60
N GLY A 161 -4.91 -14.18 7.28
CA GLY A 161 -3.76 -14.40 6.40
C GLY A 161 -2.81 -13.21 6.34
N SER A 162 -3.33 -12.00 6.19
CA SER A 162 -2.53 -10.77 6.20
C SER A 162 -1.80 -10.56 7.53
N ARG A 163 -2.48 -10.80 8.64
CA ARG A 163 -1.88 -10.72 9.97
C ARG A 163 -0.73 -11.72 10.11
N LYS A 164 -0.97 -12.99 9.80
CA LYS A 164 0.04 -14.04 9.89
C LYS A 164 1.27 -13.72 9.04
N ASN A 165 1.07 -13.31 7.80
CA ASN A 165 2.16 -13.05 6.86
C ASN A 165 2.96 -11.78 7.21
N LEU A 166 2.31 -10.74 7.76
CA LEU A 166 2.99 -9.48 8.10
C LEU A 166 3.68 -9.54 9.46
N ILE A 167 2.97 -9.95 10.50
CA ILE A 167 3.44 -9.85 11.89
C ILE A 167 3.57 -11.21 12.62
N GLY A 168 3.30 -12.32 11.90
CA GLY A 168 3.42 -13.67 12.45
C GLY A 168 2.15 -14.16 13.15
N GLU A 169 2.18 -15.43 13.55
CA GLU A 169 1.05 -16.07 14.24
C GLU A 169 0.85 -15.56 15.67
N ASN A 170 1.95 -15.31 16.35
CA ASN A 170 2.00 -14.89 17.75
C ASN A 170 2.87 -13.62 17.91
N PRO A 171 2.43 -12.49 17.35
CA PRO A 171 3.17 -11.23 17.49
C PRO A 171 3.11 -10.72 18.92
N SER A 172 4.07 -9.85 19.30
CA SER A 172 3.95 -9.07 20.53
C SER A 172 2.74 -8.13 20.47
N GLN A 173 2.20 -7.77 21.62
CA GLN A 173 1.11 -6.81 21.72
C GLN A 173 1.48 -5.46 21.09
N GLU A 174 2.73 -5.02 21.26
CA GLU A 174 3.21 -3.76 20.66
C GLU A 174 3.20 -3.82 19.14
N LEU A 175 3.60 -4.96 18.55
CA LEU A 175 3.61 -5.13 17.10
C LEU A 175 2.19 -5.18 16.54
N GLU A 176 1.27 -5.89 17.21
CA GLU A 176 -0.15 -5.89 16.86
C GLU A 176 -0.76 -4.48 16.93
N GLN A 177 -0.45 -3.72 17.99
CA GLN A 177 -0.91 -2.35 18.14
C GLN A 177 -0.33 -1.42 17.08
N LYS A 178 0.98 -1.53 16.78
CA LYS A 178 1.66 -0.74 15.75
C LYS A 178 1.01 -0.87 14.38
N TYR A 179 0.65 -2.10 14.00
CA TYR A 179 0.05 -2.38 12.69
C TYR A 179 -1.48 -2.41 12.69
N SER A 180 -2.14 -2.09 13.80
CA SER A 180 -3.57 -1.76 13.85
C SER A 180 -3.72 -0.27 13.58
N LEU A 181 -3.92 0.06 12.30
CA LEU A 181 -3.71 1.42 11.78
C LEU A 181 -4.80 2.41 12.20
N GLU A 182 -5.97 1.93 12.60
CA GLU A 182 -7.00 2.74 13.24
C GLU A 182 -6.50 3.38 14.55
N ARG A 183 -5.47 2.82 15.16
CA ARG A 183 -4.82 3.33 16.37
C ARG A 183 -3.64 4.26 16.09
N GLN A 184 -3.20 4.36 14.83
CA GLN A 184 -2.05 5.17 14.40
C GLN A 184 -2.47 6.49 13.74
N VAL A 185 -3.77 6.72 13.60
CA VAL A 185 -4.30 7.96 13.02
C VAL A 185 -3.91 9.16 13.89
N SER A 186 -3.55 10.24 13.25
CA SER A 186 -3.18 11.50 13.86
C SER A 186 -3.71 12.69 13.02
N PRO A 187 -3.69 13.93 13.52
CA PRO A 187 -4.06 15.11 12.72
C PRO A 187 -3.24 15.31 11.46
N ARG A 188 -2.10 14.62 11.33
CA ARG A 188 -1.26 14.66 10.15
C ARG A 188 -1.53 13.53 9.15
N THR A 189 -2.39 12.57 9.50
CA THR A 189 -2.80 11.50 8.57
C THR A 189 -3.59 12.12 7.42
N PRO A 190 -3.22 11.86 6.15
CA PRO A 190 -3.90 12.47 5.01
C PRO A 190 -5.34 11.98 4.86
N GLN A 191 -6.15 12.79 4.18
CA GLN A 191 -7.53 12.42 3.85
C GLN A 191 -7.58 11.09 3.09
N ALA A 192 -8.67 10.32 3.31
CA ALA A 192 -8.89 9.02 2.71
C ALA A 192 -10.21 8.96 1.95
N PHE A 193 -10.18 8.27 0.80
CA PHE A 193 -11.36 7.66 0.20
C PHE A 193 -11.34 6.18 0.54
N ILE A 194 -12.42 5.65 1.13
CA ILE A 194 -12.51 4.25 1.55
C ILE A 194 -13.72 3.62 0.88
N MET A 195 -13.51 2.52 0.16
CA MET A 195 -14.55 1.71 -0.45
C MET A 195 -14.54 0.32 0.16
N LEU A 196 -15.72 -0.18 0.54
CA LEU A 196 -15.90 -1.51 1.11
C LEU A 196 -17.29 -2.05 0.75
N SER A 197 -17.47 -3.37 0.85
CA SER A 197 -18.75 -4.03 0.74
C SER A 197 -19.24 -4.50 2.10
N SER A 198 -20.55 -4.44 2.34
CA SER A 198 -21.14 -4.85 3.63
C SER A 198 -21.11 -6.37 3.86
N ASP A 199 -20.92 -7.14 2.80
CA ASP A 199 -20.91 -8.59 2.75
C ASP A 199 -19.52 -9.19 2.45
N ASP A 200 -18.47 -8.43 2.72
CA ASP A 200 -17.09 -8.92 2.57
C ASP A 200 -16.73 -9.87 3.72
N ASP A 201 -16.70 -11.16 3.41
CA ASP A 201 -16.34 -12.24 4.35
C ASP A 201 -14.81 -12.44 4.47
N ALA A 202 -14.03 -11.92 3.54
CA ALA A 202 -12.57 -12.04 3.55
C ALA A 202 -11.90 -10.96 4.39
N VAL A 203 -12.30 -9.71 4.17
CA VAL A 203 -11.86 -8.57 4.98
C VAL A 203 -13.08 -7.91 5.62
N PRO A 204 -13.38 -8.22 6.89
CA PRO A 204 -14.58 -7.70 7.54
C PRO A 204 -14.67 -6.18 7.42
N PRO A 205 -15.85 -5.62 7.04
CA PRO A 205 -16.04 -4.20 6.79
C PRO A 205 -15.65 -3.28 7.96
N ILE A 206 -15.66 -3.83 9.18
CA ILE A 206 -15.25 -3.11 10.39
C ILE A 206 -13.82 -2.56 10.30
N ASN A 207 -12.94 -3.14 9.45
CA ASN A 207 -11.61 -2.60 9.17
C ASN A 207 -11.72 -1.18 8.59
N GLY A 208 -12.39 -1.02 7.47
CA GLY A 208 -12.57 0.29 6.82
C GLY A 208 -13.42 1.26 7.64
N ILE A 209 -14.47 0.77 8.31
CA ILE A 209 -15.34 1.56 9.19
C ILE A 209 -14.54 2.11 10.39
N GLY A 210 -13.77 1.24 11.05
CA GLY A 210 -12.93 1.65 12.21
C GLY A 210 -11.91 2.72 11.83
N TYR A 211 -11.27 2.57 10.66
CA TYR A 211 -10.33 3.55 10.16
C TYR A 211 -11.00 4.89 9.81
N PHE A 212 -12.17 4.85 9.16
CA PHE A 212 -12.97 6.03 8.87
C PHE A 212 -13.33 6.81 10.15
N LEU A 213 -13.79 6.11 11.20
CA LEU A 213 -14.12 6.72 12.48
C LEU A 213 -12.90 7.38 13.13
N ALA A 214 -11.74 6.67 13.14
CA ALA A 214 -10.51 7.22 13.66
C ALA A 214 -10.06 8.49 12.91
N LEU A 215 -10.14 8.47 11.56
CA LEU A 215 -9.83 9.65 10.74
C LEU A 215 -10.74 10.83 11.04
N ARG A 216 -12.05 10.57 11.22
CA ARG A 216 -13.03 11.62 11.54
C ARG A 216 -12.74 12.26 12.89
N ASP A 217 -12.36 11.46 13.89
CA ASP A 217 -12.14 11.93 15.26
C ASP A 217 -10.83 12.74 15.42
N HIS A 218 -9.97 12.72 14.41
CA HIS A 218 -8.69 13.45 14.39
C HIS A 218 -8.66 14.62 13.40
N LYS A 219 -9.81 15.00 12.84
CA LYS A 219 -9.93 16.16 11.92
C LYS A 219 -10.26 17.43 12.66
#